data_90c07139f6cc68639cba0b68c3df6ce8
#
_entry.id   90c07139f6cc68639cba0b68c3df6ce8
#
_cell.length_a   1.000
_cell.length_b   1.000
_cell.length_c   1.000
_cell.angle_alpha   90.00
_cell.angle_beta   90.00
_cell.angle_gamma   90.00
#
_symmetry.space_group_name_H-M   'P 1'
#
loop_
_entity.id
_entity.type
_entity.pdbx_description
1 polymer ?
#
loop_
_entity_poly.entity_id
_entity_poly.type
_entity_poly.pdbx_seq_one_letter_code
_entity_poly.pdbx_strand_id
1 'polypeptide(L)'
;LDGTKGFFRKEHIIVTKESMEYYVNQGGMHYLGRSADKIRTPQELEATLQTCTELKLDGLVLVGATHTLTDGIIVTEYLLSKGCRTSIICVPASVDGNVYHHMLEGIVGFDTATKVYSQLIGNIMIDAASAVKYW
;
A
#
# COMPACT_ATOMS: atom_id res chain seq x y z
N LEU A 1 -5.25 3.64 10.95
CA LEU A 1 -4.29 2.58 11.31
C LEU A 1 -4.77 1.24 10.77
N ASP A 2 -3.86 0.26 10.61
CA ASP A 2 -4.19 -1.08 10.13
C ASP A 2 -4.86 -1.13 8.73
N GLY A 3 -4.47 -0.26 7.83
CA GLY A 3 -4.96 -0.24 6.44
C GLY A 3 -6.47 -0.07 6.33
N THR A 4 -7.10 -0.82 5.44
CA THR A 4 -8.56 -0.75 5.19
C THR A 4 -9.40 -1.09 6.41
N LYS A 5 -8.94 -1.99 7.26
CA LYS A 5 -9.64 -2.34 8.52
C LYS A 5 -9.75 -1.15 9.47
N GLY A 6 -8.65 -0.44 9.68
CA GLY A 6 -8.65 0.78 10.49
C GLY A 6 -9.49 1.89 9.88
N PHE A 7 -9.55 1.95 8.53
CA PHE A 7 -10.40 2.88 7.83
C PHE A 7 -11.89 2.64 8.12
N PHE A 8 -12.35 1.39 8.12
CA PHE A 8 -13.72 1.05 8.49
C PHE A 8 -14.06 1.35 9.96
N ARG A 9 -13.05 1.24 10.84
CA ARG A 9 -13.20 1.54 12.27
C ARG A 9 -12.98 3.01 12.60
N LYS A 10 -12.63 3.83 11.60
CA LYS A 10 -12.27 5.24 11.76
C LYS A 10 -11.05 5.44 12.66
N GLU A 11 -10.18 4.43 12.77
CA GLU A 11 -8.94 4.45 13.53
C GLU A 11 -7.86 5.17 12.73
N HIS A 12 -7.61 6.41 13.05
CA HIS A 12 -6.63 7.24 12.35
C HIS A 12 -5.69 7.96 13.32
N ILE A 13 -4.59 8.44 12.79
CA ILE A 13 -3.66 9.33 13.46
C ILE A 13 -3.40 10.54 12.58
N ILE A 14 -3.13 11.67 13.21
CA ILE A 14 -2.64 12.85 12.51
C ILE A 14 -1.12 12.72 12.42
N VAL A 15 -0.62 12.66 11.18
CA VAL A 15 0.82 12.54 10.93
C VAL A 15 1.47 13.91 11.10
N THR A 16 2.44 14.01 12.03
CA THR A 16 3.26 15.19 12.24
C THR A 16 4.71 14.91 11.85
N LYS A 17 5.51 15.96 11.67
CA LYS A 17 6.93 15.82 11.36
C LYS A 17 7.65 15.02 12.46
N GLU A 18 7.35 15.31 13.72
CA GLU A 18 7.92 14.66 14.88
C GLU A 18 7.57 13.16 14.93
N SER A 19 6.31 12.82 14.63
CA SER A 19 5.86 11.41 14.62
C SER A 19 6.48 10.61 13.47
N MET A 20 6.85 11.27 12.37
CA MET A 20 7.48 10.63 11.21
C MET A 20 8.99 10.44 11.36
N GLU A 21 9.65 11.20 12.23
CA GLU A 21 11.12 11.22 12.33
C GLU A 21 11.72 9.83 12.60
N TYR A 22 11.05 9.04 13.45
CA TYR A 22 11.49 7.68 13.79
C TYR A 22 11.26 6.65 12.68
N TYR A 23 10.45 6.97 11.67
CA TYR A 23 10.04 6.04 10.60
C TYR A 23 10.62 6.39 9.23
N VAL A 24 11.44 7.43 9.15
CA VAL A 24 12.08 7.83 7.91
C VAL A 24 12.93 6.69 7.35
N ASN A 25 12.74 6.33 6.09
CA ASN A 25 13.40 5.22 5.39
C ASN A 25 13.15 3.81 5.95
N GLN A 26 12.14 3.62 6.79
CA GLN A 26 11.80 2.31 7.37
C GLN A 26 10.55 1.67 6.76
N GLY A 27 9.91 2.37 5.83
CA GLY A 27 8.64 1.95 5.22
C GLY A 27 7.41 2.27 6.07
N GLY A 28 6.27 2.42 5.41
CA GLY A 28 5.02 2.83 6.03
C GLY A 28 4.33 1.77 6.88
N MET A 29 4.63 0.49 6.69
CA MET A 29 3.92 -0.60 7.35
C MET A 29 4.08 -0.60 8.87
N HIS A 30 5.25 -0.23 9.38
CA HIS A 30 5.48 -0.16 10.83
C HIS A 30 4.72 0.99 11.49
N TYR A 31 4.45 2.04 10.73
CA TYR A 31 3.78 3.22 11.24
C TYR A 31 2.27 3.17 11.06
N LEU A 32 1.81 2.76 9.88
CA LEU A 32 0.40 2.79 9.50
C LEU A 32 -0.30 1.44 9.66
N GLY A 33 0.45 0.35 9.73
CA GLY A 33 -0.09 -0.98 9.67
C GLY A 33 -0.53 -1.37 8.25
N ARG A 34 -1.11 -2.56 8.14
CA ARG A 34 -1.69 -3.08 6.89
C ARG A 34 -2.85 -4.01 7.17
N SER A 35 -3.72 -4.18 6.20
CA SER A 35 -4.82 -5.14 6.24
C SER A 35 -4.93 -5.88 4.92
N ALA A 36 -5.51 -7.06 4.96
CA ALA A 36 -5.92 -7.83 3.78
C ALA A 36 -7.39 -7.63 3.43
N ASP A 37 -8.12 -6.82 4.21
CA ASP A 37 -9.54 -6.56 4.00
C ASP A 37 -9.74 -5.77 2.71
N LYS A 38 -10.79 -6.11 1.98
CA LYS A 38 -11.16 -5.50 0.71
C LYS A 38 -12.28 -4.48 0.92
N ILE A 39 -12.50 -3.62 -0.07
CA ILE A 39 -13.60 -2.65 -0.07
C ILE A 39 -14.53 -3.01 -1.24
N ARG A 40 -15.43 -3.96 -1.03
CA ARG A 40 -16.28 -4.50 -2.11
C ARG A 40 -17.73 -4.65 -1.75
N THR A 41 -18.05 -4.88 -0.49
CA THR A 41 -19.43 -5.03 -0.05
C THR A 41 -20.12 -3.66 0.08
N PRO A 42 -21.45 -3.59 -0.07
CA PRO A 42 -22.18 -2.35 0.13
C PRO A 42 -21.93 -1.70 1.50
N GLN A 43 -21.76 -2.51 2.54
CA GLN A 43 -21.48 -2.03 3.89
C GLN A 43 -20.08 -1.39 3.99
N GLU A 44 -19.07 -1.98 3.36
CA GLU A 44 -17.71 -1.46 3.32
C GLU A 44 -17.63 -0.16 2.53
N LEU A 45 -18.34 -0.09 1.39
CA LEU A 45 -18.42 1.12 0.58
C LEU A 45 -19.12 2.26 1.33
N GLU A 46 -20.20 1.96 2.03
CA GLU A 46 -20.92 2.95 2.84
C GLU A 46 -20.05 3.42 4.02
N ALA A 47 -19.35 2.52 4.71
CA ALA A 47 -18.42 2.88 5.77
C ALA A 47 -17.28 3.76 5.25
N THR A 48 -16.80 3.48 4.04
CA THR A 48 -15.79 4.29 3.36
C THR A 48 -16.31 5.70 3.08
N LEU A 49 -17.52 5.84 2.54
CA LEU A 49 -18.17 7.11 2.29
C LEU A 49 -18.34 7.92 3.58
N GLN A 50 -18.81 7.28 4.64
CA GLN A 50 -18.99 7.92 5.95
C GLN A 50 -17.66 8.45 6.49
N THR A 51 -16.60 7.64 6.46
CA THR A 51 -15.27 8.05 6.93
C THR A 51 -14.73 9.23 6.12
N CYS A 52 -14.82 9.19 4.79
CA CYS A 52 -14.41 10.29 3.92
C CYS A 52 -15.16 11.60 4.24
N THR A 53 -16.47 11.48 4.47
CA THR A 53 -17.33 12.64 4.75
C THR A 53 -17.10 13.22 6.14
N GLU A 54 -17.02 12.37 7.17
CA GLU A 54 -16.84 12.80 8.55
C GLU A 54 -15.47 13.45 8.78
N LEU A 55 -14.42 12.86 8.21
CA LEU A 55 -13.07 13.39 8.28
C LEU A 55 -12.82 14.53 7.26
N LYS A 56 -13.79 14.82 6.40
CA LYS A 56 -13.72 15.86 5.35
C LYS A 56 -12.46 15.70 4.50
N LEU A 57 -12.20 14.47 4.05
CA LEU A 57 -11.00 14.17 3.28
C LEU A 57 -11.08 14.80 1.89
N ASP A 58 -10.07 15.56 1.50
CA ASP A 58 -9.90 16.06 0.14
C ASP A 58 -9.41 14.94 -0.80
N GLY A 59 -8.60 14.02 -0.29
CA GLY A 59 -8.07 12.88 -1.03
C GLY A 59 -7.81 11.68 -0.14
N LEU A 60 -7.85 10.49 -0.75
CA LEU A 60 -7.50 9.21 -0.15
C LEU A 60 -6.47 8.50 -1.04
N VAL A 61 -5.32 8.16 -0.47
CA VAL A 61 -4.27 7.42 -1.17
C VAL A 61 -4.32 5.96 -0.74
N LEU A 62 -4.52 5.07 -1.71
CA LEU A 62 -4.52 3.62 -1.51
C LEU A 62 -3.21 3.04 -2.06
N VAL A 63 -2.39 2.50 -1.18
CA VAL A 63 -1.10 1.90 -1.53
C VAL A 63 -1.21 0.38 -1.46
N GLY A 64 -0.97 -0.30 -2.58
CA GLY A 64 -1.04 -1.75 -2.60
C GLY A 64 -0.91 -2.37 -3.98
N ALA A 65 -1.06 -3.69 -4.04
CA ALA A 65 -0.99 -4.47 -5.26
C ALA A 65 -2.32 -4.45 -6.04
N THR A 66 -2.44 -5.30 -7.05
CA THR A 66 -3.57 -5.36 -7.99
C THR A 66 -4.95 -5.33 -7.33
N HIS A 67 -5.11 -6.01 -6.19
CA HIS A 67 -6.39 -6.01 -5.48
C HIS A 67 -6.77 -4.63 -4.94
N THR A 68 -5.80 -3.92 -4.38
CA THR A 68 -6.00 -2.55 -3.87
C THR A 68 -6.34 -1.58 -4.99
N LEU A 69 -5.71 -1.76 -6.17
CA LEU A 69 -6.02 -0.95 -7.35
C LEU A 69 -7.46 -1.18 -7.82
N THR A 70 -7.91 -2.44 -7.82
CA THR A 70 -9.29 -2.79 -8.15
C THR A 70 -10.29 -2.18 -7.15
N ASP A 71 -10.00 -2.30 -5.86
CA ASP A 71 -10.82 -1.71 -4.80
C ASP A 71 -10.88 -0.18 -4.94
N GLY A 72 -9.76 0.45 -5.32
CA GLY A 72 -9.70 1.88 -5.59
C GLY A 72 -10.63 2.34 -6.70
N ILE A 73 -10.74 1.57 -7.78
CA ILE A 73 -11.69 1.86 -8.88
C ILE A 73 -13.13 1.78 -8.36
N ILE A 74 -13.47 0.70 -7.67
CA ILE A 74 -14.83 0.47 -7.12
C ILE A 74 -15.21 1.59 -6.15
N VAL A 75 -14.29 1.97 -5.26
CA VAL A 75 -14.50 3.07 -4.31
C VAL A 75 -14.69 4.39 -5.04
N THR A 76 -13.88 4.66 -6.06
CA THR A 76 -13.99 5.91 -6.84
C THR A 76 -15.37 6.03 -7.48
N GLU A 77 -15.83 4.99 -8.17
CA GLU A 77 -17.16 4.97 -8.79
C GLU A 77 -18.28 5.17 -7.77
N TYR A 78 -18.16 4.50 -6.62
CA TYR A 78 -19.15 4.62 -5.55
C TYR A 78 -19.20 6.04 -4.97
N LEU A 79 -18.05 6.62 -4.61
CA LEU A 79 -17.98 7.97 -4.05
C LEU A 79 -18.50 9.03 -5.04
N LEU A 80 -18.17 8.90 -6.31
CA LEU A 80 -18.67 9.77 -7.37
C LEU A 80 -20.20 9.67 -7.49
N SER A 81 -20.76 8.46 -7.45
CA SER A 81 -22.21 8.25 -7.51
C SER A 81 -22.96 8.89 -6.33
N LYS A 82 -22.29 9.06 -5.20
CA LYS A 82 -22.81 9.71 -3.99
C LYS A 82 -22.49 11.20 -3.90
N GLY A 83 -21.83 11.78 -4.90
CA GLY A 83 -21.44 13.18 -4.91
C GLY A 83 -20.36 13.55 -3.88
N CYS A 84 -19.61 12.57 -3.39
CA CYS A 84 -18.48 12.80 -2.50
C CYS A 84 -17.32 13.45 -3.25
N ARG A 85 -16.69 14.46 -2.65
CA ARG A 85 -15.59 15.22 -3.28
C ARG A 85 -14.21 14.60 -3.08
N THR A 86 -14.08 13.58 -2.26
CA THR A 86 -12.80 12.94 -1.97
C THR A 86 -12.22 12.31 -3.23
N SER A 87 -11.04 12.75 -3.64
CA SER A 87 -10.30 12.16 -4.77
C SER A 87 -9.58 10.89 -4.34
N ILE A 88 -9.61 9.85 -5.17
CA ILE A 88 -8.89 8.60 -4.90
C ILE A 88 -7.64 8.54 -5.77
N ILE A 89 -6.49 8.25 -5.16
CA ILE A 89 -5.23 8.00 -5.85
C ILE A 89 -4.72 6.62 -5.42
N CYS A 90 -4.45 5.77 -6.40
CA CYS A 90 -3.89 4.44 -6.18
C CYS A 90 -2.39 4.44 -6.48
N VAL A 91 -1.59 3.99 -5.53
CA VAL A 91 -0.14 3.83 -5.68
C VAL A 91 0.19 2.34 -5.76
N PRO A 92 0.66 1.84 -6.90
CA PRO A 92 1.02 0.43 -7.04
C PRO A 92 2.23 0.10 -6.18
N ALA A 93 2.08 -0.91 -5.33
CA ALA A 93 3.13 -1.44 -4.47
C ALA A 93 3.15 -2.97 -4.57
N SER A 94 4.24 -3.54 -5.07
CA SER A 94 4.40 -4.98 -5.22
C SER A 94 5.87 -5.34 -5.32
N VAL A 95 6.25 -6.46 -4.71
CA VAL A 95 7.60 -7.02 -4.86
C VAL A 95 7.74 -7.85 -6.15
N ASP A 96 6.62 -8.23 -6.77
CA ASP A 96 6.60 -9.10 -7.96
C ASP A 96 6.79 -8.31 -9.28
N GLY A 97 6.67 -6.98 -9.26
CA GLY A 97 6.75 -6.16 -10.46
C GLY A 97 5.65 -6.42 -11.49
N ASN A 98 4.53 -7.01 -11.08
CA ASN A 98 3.48 -7.53 -11.97
C ASN A 98 2.43 -6.49 -12.39
N VAL A 99 2.57 -5.23 -11.97
CA VAL A 99 1.70 -4.12 -12.40
C VAL A 99 2.45 -3.28 -13.41
N TYR A 100 2.20 -3.52 -14.68
CA TYR A 100 2.83 -2.77 -15.77
C TYR A 100 1.82 -1.89 -16.51
N HIS A 101 2.15 -0.61 -16.66
CA HIS A 101 1.43 0.33 -17.50
C HIS A 101 2.37 1.43 -17.97
N HIS A 102 2.18 1.92 -19.20
CA HIS A 102 3.06 2.94 -19.81
C HIS A 102 3.12 4.28 -19.04
N MET A 103 2.14 4.56 -18.19
CA MET A 103 2.13 5.74 -17.31
C MET A 103 2.79 5.50 -15.93
N LEU A 104 3.30 4.29 -15.66
CA LEU A 104 3.96 3.95 -14.42
C LEU A 104 5.46 3.85 -14.66
N GLU A 105 6.22 4.73 -14.05
CA GLU A 105 7.69 4.71 -14.11
C GLU A 105 8.30 3.65 -13.19
N GLY A 106 7.58 3.26 -12.14
CA GLY A 106 8.04 2.27 -11.16
C GLY A 106 6.93 1.76 -10.27
N ILE A 107 7.23 0.70 -9.53
CA ILE A 107 6.33 0.07 -8.56
C ILE A 107 7.01 0.11 -7.20
N VAL A 108 6.32 0.63 -6.19
CA VAL A 108 6.87 0.74 -4.83
C VAL A 108 7.24 -0.66 -4.30
N GLY A 109 8.48 -0.81 -3.86
CA GLY A 109 9.01 -2.04 -3.28
C GLY A 109 9.74 -2.98 -4.24
N PHE A 110 9.52 -2.89 -5.55
CA PHE A 110 10.15 -3.77 -6.55
C PHE A 110 11.67 -3.59 -6.60
N ASP A 111 12.15 -2.37 -6.75
CA ASP A 111 13.60 -2.09 -6.83
C ASP A 111 14.34 -2.49 -5.56
N THR A 112 13.76 -2.23 -4.39
CA THR A 112 14.32 -2.64 -3.11
C THR A 112 14.40 -4.16 -3.00
N ALA A 113 13.35 -4.87 -3.35
CA ALA A 113 13.32 -6.33 -3.34
C ALA A 113 14.36 -6.92 -4.30
N THR A 114 14.42 -6.42 -5.53
CA THR A 114 15.40 -6.85 -6.54
C THR A 114 16.83 -6.64 -6.07
N LYS A 115 17.14 -5.47 -5.51
CA LYS A 115 18.47 -5.15 -4.99
C LYS A 115 18.87 -6.08 -3.85
N VAL A 116 18.01 -6.27 -2.86
CA VAL A 116 18.27 -7.11 -1.68
C VAL A 116 18.45 -8.57 -2.09
N TYR A 117 17.57 -9.12 -2.91
CA TYR A 117 17.67 -10.51 -3.38
C TYR A 117 18.92 -10.74 -4.24
N SER A 118 19.26 -9.77 -5.11
CA SER A 118 20.48 -9.86 -5.91
C SER A 118 21.73 -9.93 -5.03
N GLN A 119 21.81 -9.14 -3.98
CA GLN A 119 22.91 -9.17 -3.01
C GLN A 119 22.98 -10.51 -2.25
N LEU A 120 21.83 -10.97 -1.75
CA LEU A 120 21.76 -12.25 -1.02
C LEU A 120 22.17 -13.43 -1.90
N ILE A 121 21.67 -13.49 -3.13
CA ILE A 121 22.02 -14.54 -4.09
C ILE A 121 23.52 -14.50 -4.42
N GLY A 122 24.08 -13.31 -4.67
CA GLY A 122 25.50 -13.13 -4.92
C GLY A 122 26.38 -13.62 -3.76
N ASN A 123 26.01 -13.29 -2.52
CA ASN A 123 26.73 -13.73 -1.33
C ASN A 123 26.67 -15.27 -1.17
N ILE A 124 25.46 -15.85 -1.28
CA ILE A 124 25.28 -17.32 -1.18
C ILE A 124 26.05 -18.04 -2.29
N MET A 125 26.10 -17.48 -3.49
CA MET A 125 26.87 -18.08 -4.59
C MET A 125 28.36 -18.17 -4.27
N ILE A 126 28.93 -17.12 -3.66
CA ILE A 126 30.35 -17.11 -3.24
C ILE A 126 30.57 -18.14 -2.11
N ASP A 127 29.70 -18.16 -1.12
CA ASP A 127 29.78 -19.11 -0.02
C ASP A 127 29.65 -20.57 -0.51
N ALA A 128 28.73 -20.83 -1.41
CA ALA A 128 28.55 -22.17 -2.01
C ALA A 128 29.79 -22.62 -2.81
N ALA A 129 30.41 -21.67 -3.54
CA ALA A 129 31.61 -22.00 -4.32
C ALA A 129 32.84 -22.36 -3.44
N SER A 130 32.89 -21.83 -2.22
CA SER A 130 33.96 -22.07 -1.25
C SER A 130 33.66 -23.19 -0.24
N ALA A 131 32.43 -23.65 -0.16
CA ALA A 131 31.98 -24.67 0.80
C ALA A 131 32.36 -26.08 0.32
N VAL A 132 32.65 -26.98 1.28
CA VAL A 132 32.90 -28.40 1.04
C VAL A 132 31.60 -29.15 0.75
N LYS A 133 30.46 -28.60 1.15
CA LYS A 133 29.11 -29.14 0.95
C LYS A 133 28.36 -28.34 -0.10
N TYR A 134 27.61 -29.05 -0.92
CA TYR A 134 26.66 -28.41 -1.85
C TYR A 134 25.45 -27.83 -1.08
N TRP A 135 24.99 -26.74 -1.55
CA TRP A 135 23.79 -26.06 -1.05
C TRP A 135 22.62 -26.23 -2.00
#